data_57a4b39623e44d618627f63557f5ac38
#
_entry.id   57a4b39623e44d618627f63557f5ac38
#
_cell.length_a   1.000
_cell.length_b   1.000
_cell.length_c   1.000
_cell.angle_alpha   90.00
_cell.angle_beta   90.00
_cell.angle_gamma   90.00
#
_symmetry.space_group_name_H-M   'P 1'
#
loop_
_entity.id
_entity.type
_entity.pdbx_description
1 polymer ?
#
loop_
_entity_poly.entity_id
_entity_poly.type
_entity_poly.pdbx_seq_one_letter_code
_entity_poly.pdbx_strand_id
1 'polypeptide(L)'
;MSTSNDTAKAFKALHKPGEPLVLTNVWDAITARTVAALPQTKALATASYAIAAAAGVPDEELTLDINLRAVEAIAKIAKEHGLPLTVDFQDGFGDQLEEGVRAVIKLGAVGINLEDFDRQTNALFPVEEAQERILRVMRVAEEEGLPDFVVNARTDALFSSLNSGLEEAISRGKAYLEAGASNIFIWGGPSRKGWSGEDVEKATKALEGKLNVLLILKIMKPDGLSVRELGEIGVCRISVGPQLMLKMMGVLAEEAGAILA
;
A
#
# COMPACT_ATOMS: atom_id res chain seq x y z
N MET A 1 -11.79 -5.62 25.48
CA MET A 1 -11.73 -5.11 24.10
C MET A 1 -10.26 -4.84 23.81
N SER A 2 -9.74 -5.27 22.65
CA SER A 2 -8.37 -4.95 22.20
C SER A 2 -8.24 -3.43 22.03
N THR A 3 -7.12 -2.86 22.42
CA THR A 3 -6.83 -1.44 22.14
C THR A 3 -6.49 -1.26 20.66
N SER A 4 -6.58 -0.03 20.16
CA SER A 4 -6.15 0.26 18.77
C SER A 4 -4.68 -0.11 18.55
N ASN A 5 -3.81 0.07 19.55
CA ASN A 5 -2.41 -0.32 19.47
C ASN A 5 -2.21 -1.85 19.48
N ASP A 6 -3.04 -2.62 20.17
CA ASP A 6 -2.98 -4.09 20.08
C ASP A 6 -3.27 -4.57 18.64
N THR A 7 -4.21 -3.91 17.96
CA THR A 7 -4.51 -4.17 16.55
C THR A 7 -3.32 -3.79 15.64
N ALA A 8 -2.68 -2.63 15.89
CA ALA A 8 -1.48 -2.21 15.16
C ALA A 8 -0.32 -3.21 15.36
N LYS A 9 -0.10 -3.63 16.61
CA LYS A 9 0.92 -4.62 16.95
C LYS A 9 0.66 -5.97 16.28
N ALA A 10 -0.59 -6.44 16.30
CA ALA A 10 -1.00 -7.66 15.61
C ALA A 10 -0.79 -7.55 14.10
N PHE A 11 -1.16 -6.41 13.49
CA PHE A 11 -0.94 -6.14 12.06
C PHE A 11 0.54 -6.13 11.70
N LYS A 12 1.37 -5.45 12.50
CA LYS A 12 2.83 -5.42 12.34
C LYS A 12 3.43 -6.83 12.36
N ALA A 13 2.94 -7.68 13.26
CA ALA A 13 3.40 -9.07 13.39
C ALA A 13 3.01 -9.99 12.22
N LEU A 14 2.09 -9.58 11.35
CA LEU A 14 1.74 -10.31 10.12
C LEU A 14 2.80 -10.18 9.01
N HIS A 15 3.68 -9.18 9.09
CA HIS A 15 4.73 -8.94 8.11
C HIS A 15 5.95 -9.81 8.39
N LYS A 16 5.88 -11.09 7.98
CA LYS A 16 6.93 -12.07 8.22
C LYS A 16 7.67 -12.39 6.92
N PRO A 17 9.00 -12.23 6.87
CA PRO A 17 9.80 -12.73 5.75
C PRO A 17 9.52 -14.21 5.46
N GLY A 18 9.21 -14.52 4.20
CA GLY A 18 8.91 -15.90 3.77
C GLY A 18 7.45 -16.34 3.96
N GLU A 19 6.67 -15.64 4.79
CA GLU A 19 5.23 -15.86 4.98
C GLU A 19 4.45 -14.58 4.63
N PRO A 20 4.39 -14.15 3.37
CA PRO A 20 3.94 -12.82 3.03
C PRO A 20 2.48 -12.58 3.40
N LEU A 21 2.22 -11.42 4.00
CA LEU A 21 0.86 -10.89 4.14
C LEU A 21 0.37 -10.46 2.76
N VAL A 22 -0.63 -11.14 2.23
CA VAL A 22 -1.26 -10.79 0.94
C VAL A 22 -2.42 -9.84 1.19
N LEU A 23 -2.36 -8.66 0.58
CA LEU A 23 -3.38 -7.61 0.67
C LEU A 23 -4.06 -7.43 -0.68
N THR A 24 -5.30 -7.89 -0.76
CA THR A 24 -6.19 -7.61 -1.89
C THR A 24 -6.84 -6.25 -1.68
N ASN A 25 -6.34 -5.24 -2.41
CA ASN A 25 -6.75 -3.86 -2.18
C ASN A 25 -8.22 -3.61 -2.52
N VAL A 26 -8.87 -2.79 -1.71
CA VAL A 26 -10.27 -2.38 -1.79
C VAL A 26 -10.39 -0.86 -1.93
N TRP A 27 -11.54 -0.34 -2.38
CA TRP A 27 -11.70 1.09 -2.65
C TRP A 27 -13.06 1.67 -2.25
N ASP A 28 -14.00 0.79 -1.84
CA ASP A 28 -15.32 1.17 -1.36
C ASP A 28 -15.85 0.13 -0.34
N ALA A 29 -17.03 0.39 0.21
CA ALA A 29 -17.66 -0.49 1.17
C ALA A 29 -18.06 -1.86 0.59
N ILE A 30 -18.43 -1.91 -0.70
CA ILE A 30 -18.87 -3.16 -1.35
C ILE A 30 -17.67 -4.10 -1.51
N THR A 31 -16.58 -3.59 -2.04
CA THR A 31 -15.36 -4.37 -2.22
C THR A 31 -14.73 -4.75 -0.88
N ALA A 32 -14.75 -3.84 0.11
CA ALA A 32 -14.31 -4.12 1.46
C ALA A 32 -15.09 -5.26 2.09
N ARG A 33 -16.43 -5.25 2.00
CA ARG A 33 -17.29 -6.31 2.51
C ARG A 33 -17.05 -7.65 1.82
N THR A 34 -16.88 -7.62 0.50
CA THR A 34 -16.59 -8.82 -0.30
C THR A 34 -15.27 -9.46 0.13
N VAL A 35 -14.22 -8.67 0.28
CA VAL A 35 -12.90 -9.17 0.68
C VAL A 35 -12.91 -9.59 2.17
N ALA A 36 -13.52 -8.80 3.05
CA ALA A 36 -13.58 -9.11 4.48
C ALA A 36 -14.31 -10.42 4.79
N ALA A 37 -15.26 -10.82 3.94
CA ALA A 37 -16.01 -12.07 4.11
C ALA A 37 -15.18 -13.33 3.74
N LEU A 38 -14.02 -13.19 3.11
CA LEU A 38 -13.17 -14.32 2.75
C LEU A 38 -12.39 -14.80 3.99
N PRO A 39 -12.44 -16.10 4.33
CA PRO A 39 -11.79 -16.61 5.55
C PRO A 39 -10.27 -16.46 5.56
N GLN A 40 -9.64 -16.26 4.39
CA GLN A 40 -8.20 -16.03 4.27
C GLN A 40 -7.79 -14.58 4.49
N THR A 41 -8.74 -13.64 4.56
CA THR A 41 -8.43 -12.21 4.75
C THR A 41 -7.90 -11.97 6.15
N LYS A 42 -6.68 -11.43 6.23
CA LYS A 42 -6.02 -11.10 7.50
C LYS A 42 -6.04 -9.60 7.81
N ALA A 43 -6.21 -8.76 6.80
CA ALA A 43 -6.29 -7.31 6.90
C ALA A 43 -6.93 -6.72 5.64
N LEU A 44 -7.46 -5.50 5.72
CA LEU A 44 -7.89 -4.72 4.57
C LEU A 44 -6.83 -3.67 4.22
N ALA A 45 -6.66 -3.42 2.94
CA ALA A 45 -5.79 -2.36 2.41
C ALA A 45 -6.54 -1.57 1.34
N THR A 46 -6.41 -0.25 1.33
CA THR A 46 -6.97 0.57 0.26
C THR A 46 -6.01 0.67 -0.94
N ALA A 47 -6.51 1.21 -2.06
CA ALA A 47 -5.70 1.60 -3.20
C ALA A 47 -6.15 3.00 -3.66
N SER A 48 -5.28 3.99 -3.55
CA SER A 48 -5.55 5.40 -3.90
C SER A 48 -6.04 5.55 -5.33
N TYR A 49 -5.39 4.92 -6.29
CA TYR A 49 -5.81 4.90 -7.69
C TYR A 49 -7.26 4.43 -7.87
N ALA A 50 -7.66 3.37 -7.16
CA ALA A 50 -9.01 2.83 -7.28
C ALA A 50 -10.04 3.72 -6.57
N ILE A 51 -9.68 4.35 -5.46
CA ILE A 51 -10.51 5.37 -4.79
C ILE A 51 -10.72 6.57 -5.69
N ALA A 52 -9.66 7.11 -6.30
CA ALA A 52 -9.73 8.23 -7.24
C ALA A 52 -10.66 7.90 -8.42
N ALA A 53 -10.45 6.75 -9.06
CA ALA A 53 -11.27 6.29 -10.17
C ALA A 53 -12.75 6.13 -9.78
N ALA A 54 -13.05 5.58 -8.61
CA ALA A 54 -14.42 5.46 -8.10
C ALA A 54 -15.07 6.81 -7.78
N ALA A 55 -14.26 7.82 -7.42
CA ALA A 55 -14.71 9.19 -7.20
C ALA A 55 -14.81 10.01 -8.50
N GLY A 56 -14.40 9.46 -9.65
CA GLY A 56 -14.46 10.13 -10.95
C GLY A 56 -13.34 11.15 -11.18
N VAL A 57 -12.23 11.03 -10.48
CA VAL A 57 -11.05 11.90 -10.64
C VAL A 57 -9.82 11.07 -11.02
N PRO A 58 -8.82 11.66 -11.73
CA PRO A 58 -7.52 11.05 -11.92
C PRO A 58 -6.80 10.81 -10.58
N ASP A 59 -5.85 9.86 -10.56
CA ASP A 59 -5.08 9.54 -9.35
C ASP A 59 -4.28 10.75 -8.84
N GLU A 60 -3.81 11.59 -9.76
CA GLU A 60 -3.07 12.82 -9.46
C GLU A 60 -3.92 13.92 -8.82
N GLU A 61 -5.24 13.85 -8.99
CA GLU A 61 -6.21 14.82 -8.44
C GLU A 61 -6.90 14.30 -7.18
N LEU A 62 -6.49 13.13 -6.67
CA LEU A 62 -7.03 12.62 -5.41
C LEU A 62 -6.69 13.57 -4.26
N THR A 63 -7.71 14.09 -3.59
CA THR A 63 -7.53 14.93 -2.40
C THR A 63 -7.63 14.10 -1.13
N LEU A 64 -7.07 14.62 -0.02
CA LEU A 64 -7.22 14.02 1.31
C LEU A 64 -8.69 13.78 1.66
N ASP A 65 -9.58 14.74 1.38
CA ASP A 65 -11.01 14.63 1.67
C ASP A 65 -11.69 13.48 0.92
N ILE A 66 -11.40 13.32 -0.37
CA ILE A 66 -11.93 12.20 -1.17
C ILE A 66 -11.42 10.86 -0.60
N ASN A 67 -10.13 10.78 -0.28
CA ASN A 67 -9.54 9.57 0.29
C ASN A 67 -10.18 9.23 1.65
N LEU A 68 -10.31 10.21 2.55
CA LEU A 68 -10.90 10.02 3.87
C LEU A 68 -12.37 9.56 3.81
N ARG A 69 -13.18 10.07 2.88
CA ARG A 69 -14.57 9.60 2.69
C ARG A 69 -14.63 8.13 2.31
N ALA A 70 -13.77 7.66 1.41
CA ALA A 70 -13.70 6.26 1.06
C ALA A 70 -13.20 5.41 2.22
N VAL A 71 -12.15 5.87 2.91
CA VAL A 71 -11.58 5.21 4.08
C VAL A 71 -12.61 5.07 5.20
N GLU A 72 -13.43 6.08 5.46
CA GLU A 72 -14.50 6.01 6.47
C GLU A 72 -15.47 4.85 6.20
N ALA A 73 -15.91 4.70 4.95
CA ALA A 73 -16.81 3.62 4.57
C ALA A 73 -16.15 2.24 4.71
N ILE A 74 -14.88 2.10 4.32
CA ILE A 74 -14.09 0.87 4.42
C ILE A 74 -13.80 0.53 5.89
N ALA A 75 -13.46 1.52 6.72
CA ALA A 75 -13.15 1.35 8.13
C ALA A 75 -14.33 0.78 8.94
N LYS A 76 -15.58 1.16 8.59
CA LYS A 76 -16.79 0.56 9.18
C LYS A 76 -16.82 -0.96 8.95
N ILE A 77 -16.49 -1.39 7.75
CA ILE A 77 -16.45 -2.82 7.39
C ILE A 77 -15.28 -3.54 8.10
N ALA A 78 -14.09 -2.91 8.09
CA ALA A 78 -12.93 -3.46 8.81
C ALA A 78 -13.26 -3.72 10.29
N LYS A 79 -13.91 -2.75 10.94
CA LYS A 79 -14.35 -2.84 12.33
C LYS A 79 -15.42 -3.94 12.56
N GLU A 80 -16.43 -4.04 11.66
CA GLU A 80 -17.47 -5.09 11.71
C GLU A 80 -16.86 -6.50 11.67
N HIS A 81 -15.78 -6.68 10.90
CA HIS A 81 -15.10 -7.98 10.73
C HIS A 81 -13.90 -8.17 11.67
N GLY A 82 -13.54 -7.19 12.49
CA GLY A 82 -12.39 -7.26 13.39
C GLY A 82 -11.04 -7.31 12.67
N LEU A 83 -10.96 -6.74 11.46
CA LEU A 83 -9.77 -6.76 10.61
C LEU A 83 -8.97 -5.47 10.75
N PRO A 84 -7.62 -5.54 10.81
CA PRO A 84 -6.77 -4.37 10.66
C PRO A 84 -6.99 -3.69 9.31
N LEU A 85 -6.90 -2.35 9.29
CA LEU A 85 -6.98 -1.54 8.08
C LEU A 85 -5.65 -0.79 7.86
N THR A 86 -5.11 -0.85 6.65
CA THR A 86 -4.00 -0.01 6.17
C THR A 86 -4.45 0.82 4.97
N VAL A 87 -4.04 2.08 4.93
CA VAL A 87 -4.52 3.05 3.94
C VAL A 87 -3.42 3.39 2.96
N ASP A 88 -3.72 3.37 1.67
CA ASP A 88 -2.85 3.94 0.63
C ASP A 88 -2.96 5.47 0.70
N PHE A 89 -1.87 6.12 1.10
CA PHE A 89 -1.86 7.51 1.53
C PHE A 89 -1.07 8.41 0.57
N GLN A 90 -0.71 7.89 -0.61
CA GLN A 90 0.07 8.58 -1.63
C GLN A 90 1.35 9.22 -1.02
N ASP A 91 1.67 10.45 -1.42
CA ASP A 91 2.77 11.24 -0.84
C ASP A 91 2.42 11.87 0.54
N GLY A 92 1.24 11.59 1.07
CA GLY A 92 0.74 12.18 2.32
C GLY A 92 0.01 13.50 2.14
N PHE A 93 -0.38 13.85 0.93
CA PHE A 93 -1.14 15.06 0.58
C PHE A 93 -0.44 16.38 0.97
N GLY A 94 0.87 16.46 0.73
CA GLY A 94 1.67 17.67 0.93
C GLY A 94 1.71 18.10 2.40
N ASP A 95 1.26 19.33 2.68
CA ASP A 95 1.26 19.93 4.04
C ASP A 95 0.19 19.33 4.96
N GLN A 96 -0.72 18.50 4.44
CA GLN A 96 -1.79 17.88 5.23
C GLN A 96 -1.38 16.52 5.84
N LEU A 97 -0.10 16.15 5.79
CA LEU A 97 0.41 14.85 6.22
C LEU A 97 -0.03 14.49 7.64
N GLU A 98 0.28 15.32 8.63
CA GLU A 98 -0.03 15.03 10.04
C GLU A 98 -1.54 15.04 10.32
N GLU A 99 -2.25 16.00 9.74
CA GLU A 99 -3.71 16.08 9.87
C GLU A 99 -4.37 14.81 9.30
N GLY A 100 -3.94 14.40 8.12
CA GLY A 100 -4.45 13.23 7.45
C GLY A 100 -4.11 11.92 8.19
N VAL A 101 -2.91 11.79 8.74
CA VAL A 101 -2.52 10.63 9.57
C VAL A 101 -3.39 10.55 10.83
N ARG A 102 -3.62 11.68 11.53
CA ARG A 102 -4.55 11.73 12.68
C ARG A 102 -5.96 11.30 12.26
N ALA A 103 -6.42 11.75 11.10
CA ALA A 103 -7.75 11.43 10.61
C ALA A 103 -7.90 9.94 10.32
N VAL A 104 -6.96 9.30 9.61
CA VAL A 104 -7.05 7.85 9.32
C VAL A 104 -6.92 7.01 10.59
N ILE A 105 -6.10 7.42 11.56
CA ILE A 105 -6.00 6.76 12.87
C ILE A 105 -7.35 6.83 13.61
N LYS A 106 -8.00 7.98 13.63
CA LYS A 106 -9.33 8.14 14.24
C LYS A 106 -10.40 7.30 13.57
N LEU A 107 -10.28 7.04 12.27
CA LEU A 107 -11.14 6.12 11.54
C LEU A 107 -10.82 4.63 11.83
N GLY A 108 -9.70 4.34 12.48
CA GLY A 108 -9.31 2.99 12.92
C GLY A 108 -8.24 2.34 12.04
N ALA A 109 -7.57 3.10 11.16
CA ALA A 109 -6.41 2.59 10.44
C ALA A 109 -5.23 2.36 11.41
N VAL A 110 -4.47 1.30 11.16
CA VAL A 110 -3.30 0.90 11.94
C VAL A 110 -2.02 0.91 11.11
N GLY A 111 -2.08 1.42 9.89
CA GLY A 111 -0.93 1.60 9.01
C GLY A 111 -1.30 2.38 7.76
N ILE A 112 -0.27 2.84 7.06
CA ILE A 112 -0.37 3.51 5.76
C ILE A 112 0.70 3.02 4.80
N ASN A 113 0.46 3.20 3.48
CA ASN A 113 1.55 3.37 2.51
C ASN A 113 1.87 4.85 2.43
N LEU A 114 3.15 5.20 2.43
CA LEU A 114 3.63 6.56 2.20
C LEU A 114 4.70 6.53 1.12
N GLU A 115 4.49 7.25 0.02
CA GLU A 115 5.40 7.27 -1.11
C GLU A 115 6.37 8.46 -1.09
N ASP A 116 7.52 8.28 -1.70
CA ASP A 116 8.58 9.29 -1.80
C ASP A 116 8.53 10.12 -3.09
N PHE A 117 7.44 10.02 -3.86
CA PHE A 117 7.23 10.80 -5.07
C PHE A 117 6.39 12.05 -4.78
N ASP A 118 7.02 13.21 -4.91
CA ASP A 118 6.34 14.51 -4.78
C ASP A 118 5.53 14.81 -6.04
N ARG A 119 4.22 14.83 -5.90
CA ARG A 119 3.28 15.08 -7.00
C ARG A 119 3.26 16.53 -7.46
N GLN A 120 3.72 17.47 -6.65
CA GLN A 120 3.79 18.88 -7.01
C GLN A 120 4.98 19.17 -7.91
N THR A 121 6.13 18.59 -7.59
CA THR A 121 7.38 18.78 -8.35
C THR A 121 7.63 17.72 -9.41
N ASN A 122 6.84 16.62 -9.43
CA ASN A 122 7.05 15.45 -10.29
C ASN A 122 8.45 14.82 -10.13
N ALA A 123 8.97 14.81 -8.91
CA ALA A 123 10.29 14.29 -8.56
C ALA A 123 10.24 13.46 -7.28
N LEU A 124 11.28 12.67 -7.04
CA LEU A 124 11.44 12.02 -5.74
C LEU A 124 11.85 13.09 -4.70
N PHE A 125 11.26 13.02 -3.51
CA PHE A 125 11.78 13.77 -2.36
C PHE A 125 13.26 13.43 -2.14
N PRO A 126 14.10 14.38 -1.69
CA PRO A 126 15.39 14.05 -1.11
C PRO A 126 15.25 12.98 -0.04
N VAL A 127 16.24 12.10 0.11
CA VAL A 127 16.17 10.97 1.05
C VAL A 127 15.88 11.45 2.47
N GLU A 128 16.57 12.51 2.88
CA GLU A 128 16.43 13.11 4.22
C GLU A 128 15.03 13.66 4.45
N GLU A 129 14.42 14.24 3.43
CA GLU A 129 13.04 14.74 3.51
C GLU A 129 12.04 13.59 3.60
N ALA A 130 12.20 12.54 2.81
CA ALA A 130 11.36 11.35 2.88
C ALA A 130 11.48 10.67 4.26
N GLN A 131 12.70 10.61 4.83
CA GLN A 131 12.92 10.12 6.20
C GLN A 131 12.19 10.98 7.24
N GLU A 132 12.32 12.32 7.16
CA GLU A 132 11.63 13.24 8.07
C GLU A 132 10.11 13.08 7.97
N ARG A 133 9.55 12.87 6.79
CA ARG A 133 8.11 12.60 6.61
C ARG A 133 7.69 11.32 7.33
N ILE A 134 8.48 10.25 7.27
CA ILE A 134 8.23 9.01 8.03
C ILE A 134 8.29 9.27 9.53
N LEU A 135 9.30 9.99 10.03
CA LEU A 135 9.44 10.36 11.44
C LEU A 135 8.24 11.19 11.92
N ARG A 136 7.74 12.12 11.10
CA ARG A 136 6.54 12.93 11.41
C ARG A 136 5.31 12.01 11.55
N VAL A 137 5.12 11.06 10.65
CA VAL A 137 4.03 10.06 10.74
C VAL A 137 4.13 9.25 12.04
N MET A 138 5.32 8.75 12.36
CA MET A 138 5.52 7.93 13.56
C MET A 138 5.29 8.74 14.84
N ARG A 139 5.70 10.01 14.87
CA ARG A 139 5.43 10.93 15.99
C ARG A 139 3.93 11.14 16.20
N VAL A 140 3.19 11.42 15.12
CA VAL A 140 1.73 11.56 15.18
C VAL A 140 1.07 10.28 15.67
N ALA A 141 1.52 9.13 15.19
CA ALA A 141 0.97 7.85 15.63
C ALA A 141 1.22 7.59 17.12
N GLU A 142 2.40 7.94 17.63
CA GLU A 142 2.72 7.86 19.06
C GLU A 142 1.83 8.81 19.90
N GLU A 143 1.64 10.05 19.45
CA GLU A 143 0.74 11.03 20.08
C GLU A 143 -0.71 10.55 20.14
N GLU A 144 -1.18 9.81 19.11
CA GLU A 144 -2.53 9.20 19.06
C GLU A 144 -2.58 7.85 19.79
N GLY A 145 -1.51 7.42 20.47
CA GLY A 145 -1.47 6.18 21.25
C GLY A 145 -1.25 4.91 20.43
N LEU A 146 -0.69 5.01 19.21
CA LEU A 146 -0.38 3.90 18.32
C LEU A 146 1.13 3.80 17.99
N PRO A 147 2.02 3.55 18.98
CA PRO A 147 3.46 3.46 18.72
C PRO A 147 3.84 2.29 17.78
N ASP A 148 2.97 1.29 17.60
CA ASP A 148 3.17 0.18 16.66
C ASP A 148 2.53 0.42 15.28
N PHE A 149 2.17 1.66 14.94
CA PHE A 149 1.62 2.02 13.64
C PHE A 149 2.55 1.57 12.51
N VAL A 150 1.98 1.00 11.43
CA VAL A 150 2.76 0.40 10.36
C VAL A 150 2.90 1.38 9.20
N VAL A 151 4.09 1.90 8.99
CA VAL A 151 4.45 2.63 7.76
C VAL A 151 5.06 1.65 6.77
N ASN A 152 4.37 1.43 5.64
CA ASN A 152 4.88 0.76 4.46
C ASN A 152 5.44 1.86 3.54
N ALA A 153 6.73 2.17 3.68
CA ALA A 153 7.35 3.24 2.91
C ALA A 153 7.53 2.81 1.45
N ARG A 154 6.89 3.54 0.54
CA ARG A 154 7.00 3.30 -0.90
C ARG A 154 8.09 4.16 -1.48
N THR A 155 8.91 3.55 -2.35
CA THR A 155 9.82 4.30 -3.23
C THR A 155 9.49 4.05 -4.69
N ASP A 156 9.45 5.13 -5.45
CA ASP A 156 9.23 5.15 -6.89
C ASP A 156 10.55 5.28 -7.67
N ALA A 157 11.69 5.02 -7.02
CA ALA A 157 13.03 5.14 -7.60
C ALA A 157 13.25 4.26 -8.84
N LEU A 158 12.58 3.10 -8.94
CA LEU A 158 12.63 2.27 -10.15
C LEU A 158 11.85 2.86 -11.34
N PHE A 159 10.90 3.75 -11.05
CA PHE A 159 10.04 4.36 -12.04
C PHE A 159 10.52 5.75 -12.48
N SER A 160 11.19 6.47 -11.59
CA SER A 160 11.56 7.85 -11.87
C SER A 160 12.43 7.93 -13.13
N SER A 161 12.10 8.86 -14.02
CA SER A 161 12.85 9.16 -15.24
C SER A 161 14.30 9.59 -14.96
N LEU A 162 14.64 9.80 -13.70
CA LEU A 162 15.97 10.21 -13.22
C LEU A 162 16.97 9.06 -13.10
N ASN A 163 16.65 7.89 -13.65
CA ASN A 163 17.59 6.77 -13.79
C ASN A 163 18.17 6.22 -12.47
N SER A 164 17.35 6.21 -11.43
CA SER A 164 17.81 5.84 -10.09
C SER A 164 18.08 4.34 -9.93
N GLY A 165 17.28 3.48 -10.58
CA GLY A 165 17.50 2.03 -10.59
C GLY A 165 17.32 1.31 -9.25
N LEU A 166 17.60 0.01 -9.25
CA LEU A 166 17.38 -0.86 -8.10
C LEU A 166 18.27 -0.52 -6.90
N GLU A 167 19.52 -0.13 -7.14
CA GLU A 167 20.46 0.22 -6.06
C GLU A 167 19.99 1.45 -5.29
N GLU A 168 19.48 2.46 -5.98
CA GLU A 168 18.90 3.64 -5.34
C GLU A 168 17.63 3.26 -4.55
N ALA A 169 16.74 2.44 -5.13
CA ALA A 169 15.56 1.98 -4.44
C ALA A 169 15.90 1.20 -3.14
N ILE A 170 16.93 0.38 -3.18
CA ILE A 170 17.43 -0.35 -2.00
C ILE A 170 18.04 0.62 -0.99
N SER A 171 18.85 1.59 -1.44
CA SER A 171 19.48 2.59 -0.57
C SER A 171 18.43 3.42 0.17
N ARG A 172 17.43 3.93 -0.55
CA ARG A 172 16.27 4.63 0.03
C ARG A 172 15.51 3.75 1.01
N GLY A 173 15.25 2.49 0.63
CA GLY A 173 14.56 1.54 1.51
C GLY A 173 15.26 1.35 2.85
N LYS A 174 16.60 1.24 2.87
CA LYS A 174 17.37 1.15 4.11
C LYS A 174 17.22 2.41 4.96
N ALA A 175 17.37 3.59 4.36
CA ALA A 175 17.19 4.86 5.04
C ALA A 175 15.77 5.01 5.64
N TYR A 176 14.75 4.53 4.94
CA TYR A 176 13.37 4.57 5.43
C TYR A 176 13.11 3.59 6.59
N LEU A 177 13.74 2.41 6.57
CA LEU A 177 13.71 1.49 7.72
C LEU A 177 14.37 2.11 8.94
N GLU A 178 15.49 2.83 8.78
CA GLU A 178 16.16 3.57 9.85
C GLU A 178 15.28 4.70 10.41
N ALA A 179 14.45 5.33 9.58
CA ALA A 179 13.48 6.34 9.99
C ALA A 179 12.21 5.75 10.67
N GLY A 180 12.10 4.42 10.79
CA GLY A 180 11.00 3.76 11.51
C GLY A 180 9.94 3.13 10.61
N ALA A 181 10.12 3.08 9.28
CA ALA A 181 9.25 2.30 8.41
C ALA A 181 9.29 0.81 8.80
N SER A 182 8.16 0.14 8.75
CA SER A 182 8.05 -1.28 9.10
C SER A 182 8.50 -2.19 7.96
N ASN A 183 8.22 -1.78 6.73
CA ASN A 183 8.60 -2.46 5.49
C ASN A 183 8.65 -1.48 4.33
N ILE A 184 9.25 -1.91 3.24
CA ILE A 184 9.52 -1.07 2.05
C ILE A 184 8.73 -1.60 0.87
N PHE A 185 8.02 -0.73 0.20
CA PHE A 185 7.37 -1.02 -1.06
C PHE A 185 8.18 -0.39 -2.20
N ILE A 186 8.87 -1.23 -2.97
CA ILE A 186 9.54 -0.77 -4.19
C ILE A 186 8.57 -0.93 -5.35
N TRP A 187 8.14 0.20 -5.94
CA TRP A 187 7.18 0.18 -7.03
C TRP A 187 7.88 0.15 -8.40
N GLY A 188 7.50 -0.83 -9.22
CA GLY A 188 8.12 -1.07 -10.53
C GLY A 188 7.58 -0.20 -11.68
N GLY A 189 6.71 0.78 -11.39
CA GLY A 189 6.18 1.74 -12.37
C GLY A 189 4.88 1.34 -13.06
N PRO A 190 4.26 2.27 -13.83
CA PRO A 190 2.94 2.10 -14.43
C PRO A 190 2.92 1.10 -15.59
N SER A 191 4.06 0.84 -16.24
CA SER A 191 4.14 -0.15 -17.32
C SER A 191 3.79 -1.57 -16.86
N ARG A 192 3.65 -1.77 -15.54
CA ARG A 192 3.28 -3.04 -14.88
C ARG A 192 4.09 -4.24 -15.34
N LYS A 193 5.26 -3.97 -15.92
CA LYS A 193 6.20 -5.03 -16.27
C LYS A 193 6.74 -5.71 -15.02
N GLY A 194 6.58 -5.04 -13.86
CA GLY A 194 7.20 -5.48 -12.63
C GLY A 194 8.73 -5.44 -12.77
N TRP A 195 9.39 -5.98 -11.82
CA TRP A 195 10.82 -6.19 -11.86
C TRP A 195 11.12 -7.70 -11.92
N SER A 196 12.33 -8.07 -12.30
CA SER A 196 12.68 -9.48 -12.46
C SER A 196 12.70 -10.21 -11.12
N GLY A 197 12.57 -11.54 -11.14
CA GLY A 197 12.72 -12.35 -9.93
C GLY A 197 14.07 -12.16 -9.26
N GLU A 198 15.14 -12.01 -10.05
CA GLU A 198 16.49 -11.74 -9.57
C GLU A 198 16.58 -10.39 -8.82
N ASP A 199 15.96 -9.34 -9.36
CA ASP A 199 15.91 -8.03 -8.71
C ASP A 199 15.11 -8.08 -7.39
N VAL A 200 13.97 -8.82 -7.39
CA VAL A 200 13.17 -9.03 -6.17
C VAL A 200 14.01 -9.76 -5.11
N GLU A 201 14.72 -10.82 -5.49
CA GLU A 201 15.59 -11.58 -4.58
C GLU A 201 16.71 -10.69 -4.00
N LYS A 202 17.37 -9.90 -4.87
CA LYS A 202 18.42 -8.97 -4.45
C LYS A 202 17.90 -7.92 -3.45
N ALA A 203 16.74 -7.31 -3.73
CA ALA A 203 16.13 -6.34 -2.84
C ALA A 203 15.66 -6.98 -1.52
N THR A 204 15.03 -8.17 -1.59
CA THR A 204 14.57 -8.90 -0.41
C THR A 204 15.74 -9.19 0.54
N LYS A 205 16.86 -9.67 -0.01
CA LYS A 205 18.09 -9.92 0.77
C LYS A 205 18.64 -8.63 1.38
N ALA A 206 18.71 -7.55 0.60
CA ALA A 206 19.29 -6.28 1.04
C ALA A 206 18.45 -5.57 2.11
N LEU A 207 17.13 -5.83 2.14
CA LEU A 207 16.15 -5.28 3.07
C LEU A 207 15.73 -6.29 4.17
N GLU A 208 16.48 -7.37 4.35
CA GLU A 208 16.24 -8.39 5.38
C GLU A 208 14.80 -8.96 5.34
N GLY A 209 14.25 -9.13 4.12
CA GLY A 209 12.90 -9.62 3.92
C GLY A 209 11.79 -8.59 4.15
N LYS A 210 12.11 -7.39 4.64
CA LYS A 210 11.14 -6.31 4.88
C LYS A 210 10.68 -5.64 3.58
N LEU A 211 10.33 -6.46 2.59
CA LEU A 211 9.93 -6.00 1.26
C LEU A 211 8.44 -6.26 1.00
N ASN A 212 7.75 -5.25 0.49
CA ASN A 212 6.45 -5.36 -0.15
C ASN A 212 6.64 -5.35 -1.67
N VAL A 213 5.99 -6.27 -2.35
CA VAL A 213 5.98 -6.38 -3.82
C VAL A 213 4.55 -6.24 -4.34
N LEU A 214 4.38 -5.54 -5.45
CA LEU A 214 3.12 -5.54 -6.19
C LEU A 214 2.98 -6.85 -6.96
N LEU A 215 1.99 -7.66 -6.61
CA LEU A 215 1.64 -8.85 -7.36
C LEU A 215 1.07 -8.44 -8.72
N ILE A 216 1.72 -8.85 -9.80
CA ILE A 216 1.15 -8.69 -11.13
C ILE A 216 0.33 -9.93 -11.45
N LEU A 217 -0.97 -9.75 -11.67
CA LEU A 217 -1.87 -10.87 -11.99
C LEU A 217 -1.43 -11.55 -13.28
N LYS A 218 -1.44 -12.87 -13.31
CA LYS A 218 -1.00 -13.68 -14.48
C LYS A 218 -1.74 -13.35 -15.77
N ILE A 219 -2.97 -12.83 -15.69
CA ILE A 219 -3.71 -12.34 -16.85
C ILE A 219 -3.01 -11.12 -17.50
N MET A 220 -2.22 -10.37 -16.74
CA MET A 220 -1.48 -9.19 -17.22
C MET A 220 -0.02 -9.52 -17.54
N LYS A 221 0.57 -10.47 -16.82
CA LYS A 221 1.94 -10.96 -16.99
C LYS A 221 1.98 -12.46 -16.70
N PRO A 222 1.86 -13.34 -17.73
CA PRO A 222 1.80 -14.79 -17.54
C PRO A 222 3.04 -15.38 -16.82
N ASP A 223 4.21 -14.78 -17.02
CA ASP A 223 5.49 -15.13 -16.41
C ASP A 223 5.79 -14.38 -15.10
N GLY A 224 4.80 -13.67 -14.55
CA GLY A 224 4.92 -12.98 -13.25
C GLY A 224 5.05 -13.96 -12.09
N LEU A 225 5.79 -13.55 -11.06
CA LEU A 225 5.97 -14.32 -9.83
C LEU A 225 4.62 -14.55 -9.12
N SER A 226 4.41 -15.76 -8.65
CA SER A 226 3.27 -16.13 -7.81
C SER A 226 3.49 -15.72 -6.34
N VAL A 227 2.41 -15.73 -5.55
CA VAL A 227 2.49 -15.53 -4.10
C VAL A 227 3.45 -16.52 -3.45
N ARG A 228 3.45 -17.80 -3.90
CA ARG A 228 4.33 -18.84 -3.39
C ARG A 228 5.81 -18.52 -3.69
N GLU A 229 6.12 -18.18 -4.94
CA GLU A 229 7.49 -17.84 -5.35
C GLU A 229 8.00 -16.59 -4.61
N LEU A 230 7.17 -15.57 -4.43
CA LEU A 230 7.51 -14.39 -3.63
C LEU A 230 7.77 -14.75 -2.16
N GLY A 231 7.01 -15.69 -1.61
CA GLY A 231 7.25 -16.22 -0.25
C GLY A 231 8.58 -16.98 -0.17
N GLU A 232 8.86 -17.87 -1.13
CA GLU A 232 10.12 -18.61 -1.20
C GLU A 232 11.36 -17.69 -1.31
N ILE A 233 11.22 -16.54 -1.99
CA ILE A 233 12.23 -15.47 -2.05
C ILE A 233 12.42 -14.78 -0.69
N GLY A 234 11.40 -14.79 0.18
CA GLY A 234 11.49 -14.17 1.51
C GLY A 234 10.76 -12.83 1.65
N VAL A 235 9.88 -12.47 0.73
CA VAL A 235 9.05 -11.26 0.81
C VAL A 235 8.10 -11.31 2.02
N CYS A 236 7.88 -10.20 2.72
CA CYS A 236 6.98 -10.16 3.89
C CYS A 236 5.57 -9.62 3.59
N ARG A 237 5.40 -8.88 2.50
CA ARG A 237 4.10 -8.28 2.13
C ARG A 237 3.92 -8.30 0.62
N ILE A 238 2.69 -8.54 0.19
CA ILE A 238 2.28 -8.51 -1.20
C ILE A 238 1.03 -7.64 -1.31
N SER A 239 1.07 -6.62 -2.14
CA SER A 239 -0.09 -5.78 -2.49
C SER A 239 -0.57 -6.11 -3.89
N VAL A 240 -1.86 -5.92 -4.18
CA VAL A 240 -2.43 -6.15 -5.52
C VAL A 240 -2.72 -4.83 -6.24
N GLY A 241 -2.84 -3.72 -5.49
CA GLY A 241 -3.15 -2.41 -6.05
C GLY A 241 -4.52 -2.40 -6.77
N PRO A 242 -4.66 -1.63 -7.85
CA PRO A 242 -5.94 -1.48 -8.55
C PRO A 242 -6.31 -2.64 -9.48
N GLN A 243 -5.51 -3.70 -9.57
CA GLN A 243 -5.69 -4.75 -10.59
C GLN A 243 -7.03 -5.48 -10.50
N LEU A 244 -7.56 -5.68 -9.28
CA LEU A 244 -8.89 -6.30 -9.11
C LEU A 244 -9.99 -5.37 -9.63
N MET A 245 -9.91 -4.06 -9.39
CA MET A 245 -10.84 -3.10 -9.97
C MET A 245 -10.81 -3.16 -11.50
N LEU A 246 -9.63 -3.09 -12.10
CA LEU A 246 -9.49 -3.14 -13.56
C LEU A 246 -10.05 -4.43 -14.16
N LYS A 247 -9.86 -5.57 -13.47
CA LYS A 247 -10.45 -6.84 -13.88
C LYS A 247 -11.98 -6.81 -13.77
N MET A 248 -12.52 -6.31 -12.66
CA MET A 248 -13.97 -6.18 -12.48
C MET A 248 -14.61 -5.26 -13.53
N MET A 249 -13.97 -4.14 -13.87
CA MET A 249 -14.46 -3.25 -14.92
C MET A 249 -14.50 -3.93 -16.28
N GLY A 250 -13.53 -4.80 -16.59
CA GLY A 250 -13.56 -5.62 -17.81
C GLY A 250 -14.75 -6.58 -17.85
N VAL A 251 -14.98 -7.31 -16.75
CA VAL A 251 -16.13 -8.23 -16.64
C VAL A 251 -17.45 -7.47 -16.73
N LEU A 252 -17.57 -6.32 -16.03
CA LEU A 252 -18.78 -5.49 -16.09
C LEU A 252 -19.08 -5.02 -17.51
N ALA A 253 -18.06 -4.58 -18.26
CA ALA A 253 -18.22 -4.13 -19.63
C ALA A 253 -18.69 -5.26 -20.56
N GLU A 254 -18.13 -6.47 -20.39
CA GLU A 254 -18.52 -7.67 -21.15
C GLU A 254 -19.97 -8.06 -20.89
N GLU A 255 -20.35 -8.21 -19.62
CA GLU A 255 -21.71 -8.61 -19.24
C GLU A 255 -22.76 -7.53 -19.63
N ALA A 256 -22.47 -6.24 -19.38
CA ALA A 256 -23.34 -5.16 -19.78
C ALA A 256 -23.48 -5.10 -21.32
N GLY A 257 -22.40 -5.29 -22.07
CA GLY A 257 -22.43 -5.35 -23.52
C GLY A 257 -23.31 -6.49 -24.04
N ALA A 258 -23.25 -7.67 -23.41
CA ALA A 258 -24.11 -8.80 -23.76
C ALA A 258 -25.61 -8.54 -23.47
N ILE A 259 -25.94 -7.76 -22.42
CA ILE A 259 -27.31 -7.38 -22.10
C ILE A 259 -27.86 -6.33 -23.06
N LEU A 260 -27.00 -5.43 -23.55
CA LEU A 260 -27.40 -4.31 -24.42
C LEU A 260 -27.42 -4.68 -25.92
N ALA A 261 -26.88 -5.84 -26.31
CA ALA A 261 -26.86 -6.35 -27.68
C ALA A 261 -28.21 -6.96 -28.06
#